data_901be4e8fa35913ea3aeb718d1a8a4e5
#
_entry.id   901be4e8fa35913ea3aeb718d1a8a4e5
#
_cell.length_a   1.000
_cell.length_b   1.000
_cell.length_c   1.000
_cell.angle_alpha   90.00
_cell.angle_beta   90.00
_cell.angle_gamma   90.00
#
_symmetry.space_group_name_H-M   'P 1'
#
loop_
_entity.id
_entity.type
_entity.pdbx_description
1 polymer ?
#
loop_
_entity_poly.entity_id
_entity_poly.type
_entity_poly.pdbx_seq_one_letter_code
_entity_poly.pdbx_strand_id
1 'polypeptide(L)'
;MIRKISGSLERVEPTAIELAVGSIVHEVVVPDMVRSQLQAKLGSDISLYTLEYLEGNPTRGNLVPRIVGFLSEVEREFFELFCEVDGVGVRKALRAMVRPVGEVATAIEEQDATALSKLPGVGAATAERIIAKLRRKMPKFALLVAKDSPPGSTAGSDVLSETADVLRSLGHSEGDARRLVDGLRDNGRKIKDVQAALELIYRQTHAKK
;
A
#
# COMPACT_ATOMS: atom_id res chain seq x y z
N MET A 1 -4.14 23.96 -6.01
CA MET A 1 -3.66 22.70 -5.40
C MET A 1 -4.01 21.54 -6.32
N ILE A 2 -3.01 20.81 -6.77
CA ILE A 2 -3.19 19.66 -7.66
C ILE A 2 -3.53 18.43 -6.77
N ARG A 3 -4.71 17.84 -7.00
CA ARG A 3 -5.21 16.68 -6.22
C ARG A 3 -4.95 15.33 -6.89
N LYS A 4 -4.79 15.37 -8.21
CA LYS A 4 -4.47 14.19 -9.03
C LYS A 4 -3.71 14.65 -10.26
N ILE A 5 -2.70 13.90 -10.65
CA ILE A 5 -1.91 14.13 -11.86
C ILE A 5 -1.82 12.82 -12.65
N SER A 6 -1.98 12.91 -13.97
CA SER A 6 -1.90 11.75 -14.87
C SER A 6 -1.04 12.08 -16.06
N GLY A 7 -0.17 11.16 -16.45
CA GLY A 7 0.74 11.35 -17.57
C GLY A 7 1.65 10.15 -17.76
N SER A 8 2.59 10.27 -18.67
CA SER A 8 3.58 9.24 -18.98
C SER A 8 4.76 9.30 -17.99
N LEU A 9 5.12 8.18 -17.41
CA LEU A 9 6.25 8.06 -16.48
C LEU A 9 7.56 7.99 -17.27
N GLU A 10 8.33 9.09 -17.28
CA GLU A 10 9.56 9.18 -18.05
C GLU A 10 10.80 8.74 -17.27
N ARG A 11 10.84 8.99 -15.97
CA ARG A 11 11.99 8.65 -15.14
C ARG A 11 11.58 8.30 -13.70
N VAL A 12 12.31 7.38 -13.09
CA VAL A 12 12.21 7.03 -11.67
C VAL A 12 13.55 7.31 -11.01
N GLU A 13 13.59 8.29 -10.14
CA GLU A 13 14.77 8.70 -9.35
C GLU A 13 14.69 8.15 -7.91
N PRO A 14 15.75 8.28 -7.10
CA PRO A 14 15.76 7.75 -5.73
C PRO A 14 14.67 8.31 -4.81
N THR A 15 14.22 9.54 -5.01
CA THR A 15 13.23 10.21 -4.14
C THR A 15 12.05 10.82 -4.90
N ALA A 16 12.09 10.82 -6.22
CA ALA A 16 11.10 11.46 -7.07
C ALA A 16 10.90 10.69 -8.38
N ILE A 17 9.91 11.08 -9.13
CA ILE A 17 9.68 10.63 -10.51
C ILE A 17 9.50 11.85 -11.41
N GLU A 18 9.78 11.68 -12.70
CA GLU A 18 9.43 12.63 -13.74
C GLU A 18 8.19 12.12 -14.49
N LEU A 19 7.14 12.93 -14.49
CA LEU A 19 5.86 12.63 -15.12
C LEU A 19 5.57 13.67 -16.22
N ALA A 20 5.50 13.21 -17.46
CA ALA A 20 5.13 14.06 -18.59
C ALA A 20 3.61 14.22 -18.67
N VAL A 21 3.15 15.47 -18.60
CA VAL A 21 1.73 15.83 -18.71
C VAL A 21 1.60 16.83 -19.86
N GLY A 22 1.17 16.36 -21.01
CA GLY A 22 1.21 17.15 -22.24
C GLY A 22 2.64 17.54 -22.61
N SER A 23 2.92 18.84 -22.66
CA SER A 23 4.26 19.39 -22.99
C SER A 23 5.10 19.73 -21.74
N ILE A 24 4.63 19.40 -20.54
CA ILE A 24 5.29 19.78 -19.28
C ILE A 24 5.69 18.50 -18.56
N VAL A 25 6.91 18.49 -18.03
CA VAL A 25 7.39 17.41 -17.15
C VAL A 25 7.35 17.88 -15.70
N HIS A 26 6.67 17.14 -14.86
CA HIS A 26 6.56 17.40 -13.43
C HIS A 26 7.49 16.49 -12.63
N GLU A 27 8.28 17.07 -11.74
CA GLU A 27 8.95 16.32 -10.68
C GLU A 27 7.95 16.05 -9.55
N VAL A 28 7.69 14.79 -9.27
CA VAL A 28 6.77 14.36 -8.21
C VAL A 28 7.55 13.52 -7.20
N VAL A 29 7.65 14.01 -5.98
CA VAL A 29 8.26 13.27 -4.86
C VAL A 29 7.35 12.09 -4.50
N VAL A 30 7.92 10.91 -4.30
CA VAL A 30 7.15 9.71 -3.97
C VAL A 30 7.77 8.96 -2.78
N PRO A 31 6.96 8.34 -1.90
CA PRO A 31 7.47 7.43 -0.89
C PRO A 31 8.17 6.22 -1.51
N ASP A 32 9.07 5.61 -0.76
CA ASP A 32 9.89 4.48 -1.24
C ASP A 32 9.03 3.28 -1.67
N MET A 33 7.93 3.01 -0.96
CA MET A 33 6.96 1.97 -1.31
C MET A 33 6.28 2.24 -2.66
N VAL A 34 5.94 3.49 -2.96
CA VAL A 34 5.32 3.90 -4.24
C VAL A 34 6.35 3.82 -5.36
N ARG A 35 7.57 4.33 -5.12
CA ARG A 35 8.67 4.29 -6.08
C ARG A 35 8.98 2.87 -6.55
N SER A 36 9.04 1.92 -5.62
CA SER A 36 9.32 0.51 -5.94
C SER A 36 8.27 -0.10 -6.87
N GLN A 37 7.00 0.28 -6.73
CA GLN A 37 5.92 -0.18 -7.61
C GLN A 37 5.94 0.51 -8.98
N LEU A 38 6.43 1.76 -9.05
CA LEU A 38 6.52 2.52 -10.28
C LEU A 38 7.69 2.11 -11.18
N GLN A 39 8.73 1.47 -10.62
CA GLN A 39 9.89 1.01 -11.38
C GLN A 39 9.49 0.12 -12.58
N ALA A 40 8.51 -0.76 -12.38
CA ALA A 40 8.01 -1.66 -13.43
C ALA A 40 7.07 -0.99 -14.45
N LYS A 41 6.71 0.28 -14.22
CA LYS A 41 5.78 1.07 -15.04
C LYS A 41 6.45 2.17 -15.86
N LEU A 42 7.79 2.16 -15.93
CA LEU A 42 8.55 3.13 -16.73
C LEU A 42 8.07 3.13 -18.17
N GLY A 43 7.84 4.31 -18.74
CA GLY A 43 7.30 4.48 -20.09
C GLY A 43 5.79 4.27 -20.24
N SER A 44 5.07 3.99 -19.15
CA SER A 44 3.61 3.79 -19.17
C SER A 44 2.88 5.02 -18.62
N ASP A 45 1.63 5.16 -19.01
CA ASP A 45 0.74 6.17 -18.43
C ASP A 45 0.33 5.75 -17.01
N ILE A 46 0.51 6.67 -16.06
CA ILE A 46 0.15 6.49 -14.66
C ILE A 46 -0.72 7.63 -14.16
N SER A 47 -1.43 7.39 -13.07
CA SER A 47 -2.16 8.41 -12.33
C SER A 47 -1.73 8.38 -10.87
N LEU A 48 -1.47 9.56 -10.30
CA LEU A 48 -1.10 9.71 -8.89
C LEU A 48 -2.07 10.66 -8.19
N TYR A 49 -2.47 10.31 -6.99
CA TYR A 49 -3.12 11.23 -6.05
C TYR A 49 -2.06 12.09 -5.40
N THR A 50 -2.27 13.39 -5.32
CA THR A 50 -1.20 14.34 -4.98
C THR A 50 -1.53 15.23 -3.81
N LEU A 51 -0.47 15.65 -3.12
CA LEU A 51 -0.44 16.68 -2.10
C LEU A 51 0.64 17.68 -2.46
N GLU A 52 0.30 18.98 -2.48
CA GLU A 52 1.28 20.06 -2.63
C GLU A 52 1.68 20.59 -1.26
N TYR A 53 2.97 20.86 -1.09
CA TYR A 53 3.50 21.53 0.09
C TYR A 53 4.62 22.51 -0.28
N LEU A 54 4.89 23.44 0.62
CA LEU A 54 6.02 24.37 0.48
C LEU A 54 7.21 23.83 1.27
N GLU A 55 8.29 23.53 0.57
CA GLU A 55 9.54 23.10 1.15
C GLU A 55 10.48 24.31 1.33
N GLY A 56 11.08 24.45 2.50
CA GLY A 56 12.04 25.51 2.76
C GLY A 56 11.84 26.20 4.11
N ASN A 57 12.50 27.33 4.28
CA ASN A 57 12.38 28.13 5.49
C ASN A 57 11.65 29.45 5.19
N PRO A 58 10.44 29.68 5.76
CA PRO A 58 9.66 30.88 5.54
C PRO A 58 10.43 32.17 5.92
N THR A 59 11.24 32.09 6.98
CA THR A 59 12.00 33.25 7.47
C THR A 59 13.11 33.71 6.52
N ARG A 60 13.60 32.76 5.68
CA ARG A 60 14.65 33.05 4.67
C ARG A 60 14.08 33.31 3.27
N GLY A 61 12.76 33.23 3.10
CA GLY A 61 12.08 33.47 1.82
C GLY A 61 12.36 32.45 0.72
N ASN A 62 12.94 31.30 1.05
CA ASN A 62 13.30 30.26 0.08
C ASN A 62 12.29 29.09 0.10
N LEU A 63 11.03 29.40 -0.12
CA LEU A 63 9.98 28.39 -0.24
C LEU A 63 9.88 27.88 -1.68
N VAL A 64 9.96 26.56 -1.84
CA VAL A 64 9.81 25.88 -3.13
C VAL A 64 8.57 25.00 -3.07
N PRO A 65 7.61 25.16 -4.01
CA PRO A 65 6.47 24.26 -4.10
C PRO A 65 6.94 22.85 -4.51
N ARG A 66 6.44 21.84 -3.82
CA ARG A 66 6.69 20.43 -4.09
C ARG A 66 5.39 19.68 -4.20
N ILE A 67 5.37 18.68 -5.06
CA ILE A 67 4.25 17.75 -5.22
C ILE A 67 4.69 16.40 -4.67
N VAL A 68 3.87 15.80 -3.79
CA VAL A 68 4.01 14.42 -3.35
C VAL A 68 2.94 13.58 -4.04
N GLY A 69 3.32 12.41 -4.56
CA GLY A 69 2.42 11.51 -5.28
C GLY A 69 2.24 10.16 -4.59
N PHE A 70 1.03 9.62 -4.70
CA PHE A 70 0.59 8.35 -4.12
C PHE A 70 -0.22 7.56 -5.16
N LEU A 71 -0.21 6.23 -5.06
CA LEU A 71 -0.96 5.38 -5.99
C LEU A 71 -2.46 5.32 -5.67
N SER A 72 -2.84 5.55 -4.42
CA SER A 72 -4.23 5.57 -3.98
C SER A 72 -4.57 6.82 -3.16
N GLU A 73 -5.86 7.15 -3.10
CA GLU A 73 -6.35 8.22 -2.24
C GLU A 73 -6.18 7.89 -0.77
N VAL A 74 -6.27 6.63 -0.42
CA VAL A 74 -6.07 6.11 0.94
C VAL A 74 -4.64 6.38 1.42
N GLU A 75 -3.64 6.12 0.58
CA GLU A 75 -2.24 6.43 0.89
C GLU A 75 -2.02 7.92 1.10
N ARG A 76 -2.62 8.76 0.26
CA ARG A 76 -2.56 10.22 0.39
C ARG A 76 -3.19 10.70 1.69
N GLU A 77 -4.42 10.24 2.01
CA GLU A 77 -5.09 10.59 3.26
C GLU A 77 -4.30 10.13 4.48
N PHE A 78 -3.75 8.93 4.45
CA PHE A 78 -2.91 8.40 5.53
C PHE A 78 -1.68 9.29 5.74
N PHE A 79 -1.02 9.68 4.65
CA PHE A 79 0.13 10.57 4.70
C PHE A 79 -0.21 11.94 5.30
N GLU A 80 -1.33 12.55 4.91
CA GLU A 80 -1.81 13.80 5.49
C GLU A 80 -1.97 13.67 7.01
N LEU A 81 -2.63 12.61 7.48
CA LEU A 81 -2.79 12.35 8.91
C LEU A 81 -1.47 12.10 9.63
N PHE A 82 -0.54 11.43 8.98
CA PHE A 82 0.78 11.17 9.53
C PHE A 82 1.59 12.47 9.73
N CYS A 83 1.42 13.43 8.82
CA CYS A 83 2.01 14.76 8.92
C CYS A 83 1.38 15.65 10.02
N GLU A 84 0.13 15.33 10.49
CA GLU A 84 -0.51 16.04 11.61
C GLU A 84 0.11 15.71 12.97
N VAL A 85 0.97 14.68 13.04
CA VAL A 85 1.59 14.28 14.30
C VAL A 85 2.74 15.21 14.65
N ASP A 86 2.75 15.69 15.89
CA ASP A 86 3.80 16.61 16.37
C ASP A 86 5.20 16.02 16.20
N GLY A 87 6.05 16.75 15.48
CA GLY A 87 7.41 16.34 15.17
C GLY A 87 7.52 15.37 13.98
N VAL A 88 6.43 15.14 13.25
CA VAL A 88 6.42 14.41 11.97
C VAL A 88 6.07 15.38 10.85
N GLY A 89 7.07 15.96 10.22
CA GLY A 89 6.88 16.77 9.02
C GLY A 89 6.93 15.91 7.75
N VAL A 90 6.61 16.51 6.60
CA VAL A 90 6.54 15.88 5.27
C VAL A 90 7.76 14.99 4.97
N ARG A 91 8.99 15.49 5.18
CA ARG A 91 10.22 14.73 4.92
C ARG A 91 10.36 13.48 5.80
N LYS A 92 9.91 13.55 7.05
CA LYS A 92 9.93 12.41 7.96
C LYS A 92 8.85 11.41 7.60
N ALA A 93 7.65 11.88 7.28
CA ALA A 93 6.55 11.04 6.83
C ALA A 93 6.91 10.28 5.54
N LEU A 94 7.49 10.95 4.55
CA LEU A 94 7.98 10.31 3.31
C LEU A 94 8.96 9.17 3.59
N ARG A 95 9.94 9.41 4.49
CA ARG A 95 10.92 8.38 4.87
C ARG A 95 10.31 7.22 5.67
N ALA A 96 9.27 7.49 6.47
CA ALA A 96 8.60 6.46 7.25
C ALA A 96 7.70 5.56 6.41
N MET A 97 7.22 6.02 5.24
CA MET A 97 6.35 5.25 4.35
C MET A 97 7.14 4.25 3.47
N VAL A 98 7.80 3.30 4.12
CA VAL A 98 8.53 2.17 3.49
C VAL A 98 7.72 0.88 3.49
N ARG A 99 6.59 0.85 4.22
CA ARG A 99 5.68 -0.30 4.33
C ARG A 99 4.28 0.07 3.84
N PRO A 100 3.48 -0.93 3.43
CA PRO A 100 2.07 -0.73 3.10
C PRO A 100 1.32 -0.01 4.22
N VAL A 101 0.43 0.91 3.85
CA VAL A 101 -0.37 1.70 4.81
C VAL A 101 -1.15 0.81 5.78
N GLY A 102 -1.67 -0.33 5.30
CA GLY A 102 -2.39 -1.30 6.13
C GLY A 102 -1.56 -1.82 7.29
N GLU A 103 -0.30 -2.20 7.05
CA GLU A 103 0.60 -2.69 8.10
C GLU A 103 0.88 -1.62 9.15
N VAL A 104 1.12 -0.38 8.70
CA VAL A 104 1.38 0.74 9.62
C VAL A 104 0.12 1.09 10.40
N ALA A 105 -1.05 1.08 9.76
CA ALA A 105 -2.33 1.33 10.41
C ALA A 105 -2.65 0.27 11.47
N THR A 106 -2.42 -1.00 11.18
CA THR A 106 -2.58 -2.11 12.14
C THR A 106 -1.64 -1.93 13.34
N ALA A 107 -0.36 -1.63 13.11
CA ALA A 107 0.60 -1.40 14.19
C ALA A 107 0.18 -0.21 15.10
N ILE A 108 -0.43 0.85 14.53
CA ILE A 108 -0.96 1.97 15.30
C ILE A 108 -2.20 1.55 16.12
N GLU A 109 -3.10 0.77 15.52
CA GLU A 109 -4.32 0.28 16.18
C GLU A 109 -3.99 -0.64 17.35
N GLU A 110 -3.05 -1.58 17.15
CA GLU A 110 -2.54 -2.52 18.14
C GLU A 110 -1.59 -1.88 19.17
N GLN A 111 -1.26 -0.59 19.01
CA GLN A 111 -0.34 0.15 19.86
C GLN A 111 1.09 -0.45 19.89
N ASP A 112 1.52 -1.07 18.81
CA ASP A 112 2.88 -1.62 18.70
C ASP A 112 3.91 -0.51 18.43
N ALA A 113 4.32 0.18 19.51
CA ALA A 113 5.37 1.20 19.45
C ALA A 113 6.72 0.65 18.96
N THR A 114 6.98 -0.66 19.18
CA THR A 114 8.21 -1.31 18.76
C THR A 114 8.25 -1.48 17.24
N ALA A 115 7.15 -1.91 16.61
CA ALA A 115 7.04 -2.00 15.16
C ALA A 115 7.15 -0.61 14.51
N LEU A 116 6.49 0.39 15.08
CA LEU A 116 6.52 1.77 14.57
C LEU A 116 7.91 2.41 14.70
N SER A 117 8.65 2.13 15.77
CA SER A 117 10.00 2.67 15.97
C SER A 117 11.04 2.10 15.00
N LYS A 118 10.70 1.01 14.28
CA LYS A 118 11.54 0.47 13.18
C LYS A 118 11.38 1.25 11.88
N LEU A 119 10.38 2.13 11.77
CA LEU A 119 10.21 2.98 10.60
C LEU A 119 11.31 4.04 10.54
N PRO A 120 11.90 4.30 9.36
CA PRO A 120 12.99 5.28 9.23
C PRO A 120 12.58 6.67 9.74
N GLY A 121 13.36 7.21 10.67
CA GLY A 121 13.11 8.52 11.27
C GLY A 121 12.04 8.55 12.37
N VAL A 122 11.48 7.40 12.75
CA VAL A 122 10.55 7.26 13.88
C VAL A 122 11.27 6.63 15.06
N GLY A 123 11.51 7.40 16.10
CA GLY A 123 12.02 6.88 17.39
C GLY A 123 10.87 6.56 18.36
N ALA A 124 11.19 5.93 19.50
CA ALA A 124 10.17 5.50 20.49
C ALA A 124 9.18 6.61 20.88
N ALA A 125 9.68 7.79 21.25
CA ALA A 125 8.82 8.94 21.62
C ALA A 125 7.95 9.46 20.44
N THR A 126 8.40 9.27 19.19
CA THR A 126 7.59 9.62 18.02
C THR A 126 6.53 8.54 17.77
N ALA A 127 6.86 7.27 17.96
CA ALA A 127 5.92 6.15 17.84
C ALA A 127 4.76 6.30 18.83
N GLU A 128 5.04 6.64 20.09
CA GLU A 128 4.00 6.90 21.09
C GLU A 128 3.07 8.05 20.69
N ARG A 129 3.63 9.15 20.17
CA ARG A 129 2.82 10.29 19.66
C ARG A 129 1.96 9.91 18.46
N ILE A 130 2.49 9.10 17.54
CA ILE A 130 1.74 8.57 16.40
C ILE A 130 0.53 7.76 16.91
N ILE A 131 0.75 6.84 17.84
CA ILE A 131 -0.31 6.02 18.44
C ILE A 131 -1.37 6.92 19.12
N ALA A 132 -0.93 7.82 20.01
CA ALA A 132 -1.83 8.69 20.74
C ALA A 132 -2.72 9.55 19.82
N LYS A 133 -2.14 10.08 18.73
CA LYS A 133 -2.83 10.97 17.78
C LYS A 133 -3.73 10.22 16.80
N LEU A 134 -3.26 9.08 16.26
CA LEU A 134 -3.87 8.46 15.08
C LEU A 134 -4.69 7.21 15.37
N ARG A 135 -4.52 6.52 16.50
CA ARG A 135 -5.18 5.24 16.80
C ARG A 135 -6.68 5.23 16.47
N ARG A 136 -7.40 6.27 16.89
CA ARG A 136 -8.86 6.36 16.67
C ARG A 136 -9.28 6.52 15.21
N LYS A 137 -8.35 6.91 14.34
CA LYS A 137 -8.57 7.12 12.89
C LYS A 137 -8.21 5.88 12.07
N MET A 138 -7.49 4.90 12.65
CA MET A 138 -6.93 3.76 11.93
C MET A 138 -7.93 2.71 11.44
N PRO A 139 -9.03 2.40 12.14
CA PRO A 139 -10.00 1.41 11.64
C PRO A 139 -10.50 1.68 10.22
N LYS A 140 -10.61 2.95 9.84
CA LYS A 140 -10.94 3.37 8.47
C LYS A 140 -9.92 2.84 7.45
N PHE A 141 -8.63 2.90 7.76
CA PHE A 141 -7.56 2.53 6.83
C PHE A 141 -7.38 1.02 6.71
N ALA A 142 -7.56 0.27 7.77
CA ALA A 142 -7.54 -1.19 7.74
C ALA A 142 -8.62 -1.75 6.79
N LEU A 143 -9.82 -1.17 6.80
CA LEU A 143 -10.93 -1.55 5.92
C LEU A 143 -10.76 -1.10 4.47
N LEU A 144 -10.16 0.08 4.24
CA LEU A 144 -10.02 0.65 2.89
C LEU A 144 -8.88 0.00 2.11
N VAL A 145 -7.78 -0.34 2.78
CA VAL A 145 -6.66 -1.06 2.15
C VAL A 145 -7.09 -2.43 1.61
N ALA A 146 -8.04 -3.10 2.28
CA ALA A 146 -8.63 -4.35 1.78
C ALA A 146 -9.43 -4.15 0.47
N LYS A 147 -9.92 -2.93 0.18
CA LYS A 147 -10.70 -2.60 -1.03
C LYS A 147 -9.87 -2.03 -2.18
N ASP A 148 -8.79 -1.28 -1.85
CA ASP A 148 -7.97 -0.56 -2.83
C ASP A 148 -6.73 -1.35 -3.30
N SER A 149 -6.53 -2.57 -2.82
CA SER A 149 -5.53 -3.47 -3.40
C SER A 149 -5.91 -3.73 -4.85
N PRO A 150 -5.12 -3.28 -5.84
CA PRO A 150 -5.44 -3.55 -7.24
C PRO A 150 -5.52 -5.07 -7.42
N PRO A 151 -6.49 -5.58 -8.20
CA PRO A 151 -6.56 -7.00 -8.50
C PRO A 151 -5.33 -7.39 -9.33
N GLY A 152 -4.19 -7.69 -8.67
CA GLY A 152 -2.97 -8.02 -9.40
C GLY A 152 -1.68 -8.18 -8.62
N SER A 153 -1.54 -7.73 -7.37
CA SER A 153 -0.22 -7.79 -6.68
C SER A 153 -0.08 -8.84 -5.58
N THR A 154 -1.17 -9.46 -5.10
CA THR A 154 -1.14 -10.59 -4.16
C THR A 154 -2.20 -11.65 -4.47
N ALA A 155 -2.91 -11.53 -5.59
CA ALA A 155 -4.08 -12.34 -5.94
C ALA A 155 -3.86 -13.88 -5.92
N GLY A 156 -2.63 -14.34 -5.93
CA GLY A 156 -2.35 -15.78 -5.86
C GLY A 156 -2.25 -16.33 -4.43
N SER A 157 -1.71 -15.56 -3.47
CA SER A 157 -1.55 -16.03 -2.08
C SER A 157 -2.78 -15.75 -1.23
N ASP A 158 -3.46 -14.61 -1.45
CA ASP A 158 -4.64 -14.24 -0.68
C ASP A 158 -5.86 -15.08 -1.07
N VAL A 159 -6.10 -15.29 -2.37
CA VAL A 159 -7.18 -16.17 -2.86
C VAL A 159 -7.00 -17.61 -2.35
N LEU A 160 -5.78 -18.11 -2.31
CA LEU A 160 -5.49 -19.46 -1.81
C LEU A 160 -5.68 -19.55 -0.28
N SER A 161 -5.27 -18.51 0.46
CA SER A 161 -5.46 -18.44 1.91
C SER A 161 -6.95 -18.32 2.25
N GLU A 162 -7.68 -17.45 1.59
CA GLU A 162 -9.12 -17.28 1.75
C GLU A 162 -9.89 -18.53 1.33
N THR A 163 -9.45 -19.24 0.28
CA THR A 163 -10.02 -20.54 -0.13
C THR A 163 -9.82 -21.58 0.96
N ALA A 164 -8.66 -21.62 1.64
CA ALA A 164 -8.41 -22.51 2.76
C ALA A 164 -9.35 -22.21 3.95
N ASP A 165 -9.61 -20.92 4.24
CA ASP A 165 -10.53 -20.52 5.30
C ASP A 165 -11.98 -20.91 4.99
N VAL A 166 -12.42 -20.74 3.74
CA VAL A 166 -13.75 -21.19 3.29
C VAL A 166 -13.86 -22.71 3.36
N LEU A 167 -12.86 -23.47 2.94
CA LEU A 167 -12.85 -24.93 3.05
C LEU A 167 -12.97 -25.40 4.51
N ARG A 168 -12.29 -24.69 5.45
CA ARG A 168 -12.44 -24.97 6.89
C ARG A 168 -13.85 -24.68 7.38
N SER A 169 -14.47 -23.59 6.95
CA SER A 169 -15.86 -23.26 7.29
C SER A 169 -16.86 -24.27 6.74
N LEU A 170 -16.53 -24.92 5.62
CA LEU A 170 -17.32 -26.00 5.02
C LEU A 170 -17.07 -27.39 5.66
N GLY A 171 -16.26 -27.45 6.72
CA GLY A 171 -16.05 -28.67 7.50
C GLY A 171 -14.83 -29.51 7.11
N HIS A 172 -13.95 -29.02 6.22
CA HIS A 172 -12.69 -29.69 5.94
C HIS A 172 -11.69 -29.52 7.09
N SER A 173 -10.88 -30.57 7.36
CA SER A 173 -9.78 -30.44 8.31
C SER A 173 -8.72 -29.43 7.80
N GLU A 174 -7.94 -28.83 8.71
CA GLU A 174 -6.85 -27.92 8.31
C GLU A 174 -5.84 -28.58 7.36
N GLY A 175 -5.53 -29.86 7.58
CA GLY A 175 -4.64 -30.64 6.73
C GLY A 175 -5.21 -30.91 5.34
N ASP A 176 -6.52 -31.13 5.24
CA ASP A 176 -7.20 -31.38 3.96
C ASP A 176 -7.35 -30.06 3.17
N ALA A 177 -7.74 -28.98 3.84
CA ALA A 177 -7.83 -27.66 3.22
C ALA A 177 -6.48 -27.23 2.64
N ARG A 178 -5.38 -27.39 3.36
CA ARG A 178 -4.02 -27.13 2.84
C ARG A 178 -3.69 -27.99 1.63
N ARG A 179 -3.88 -29.30 1.68
CA ARG A 179 -3.60 -30.20 0.55
C ARG A 179 -4.38 -29.83 -0.71
N LEU A 180 -5.64 -29.45 -0.56
CA LEU A 180 -6.50 -29.06 -1.68
C LEU A 180 -6.03 -27.74 -2.31
N VAL A 181 -5.60 -26.80 -1.50
CA VAL A 181 -5.07 -25.50 -1.96
C VAL A 181 -3.68 -25.67 -2.58
N ASP A 182 -2.80 -26.49 -2.02
CA ASP A 182 -1.47 -26.76 -2.59
C ASP A 182 -1.58 -27.44 -3.97
N GLY A 183 -2.56 -28.33 -4.14
CA GLY A 183 -2.86 -28.95 -5.43
C GLY A 183 -3.31 -27.95 -6.53
N LEU A 184 -3.84 -26.80 -6.15
CA LEU A 184 -4.14 -25.71 -7.09
C LEU A 184 -2.88 -24.93 -7.50
N ARG A 185 -1.91 -24.82 -6.59
CA ARG A 185 -0.64 -24.12 -6.79
C ARG A 185 0.23 -24.82 -7.82
N ASP A 186 0.26 -26.16 -7.79
CA ASP A 186 1.06 -26.98 -8.71
C ASP A 186 0.54 -26.98 -10.16
N ASN A 187 -0.73 -26.62 -10.36
CA ASN A 187 -1.35 -26.60 -11.70
C ASN A 187 -1.05 -25.33 -12.52
N GLY A 188 -0.31 -24.35 -11.99
CA GLY A 188 0.17 -23.16 -12.72
C GLY A 188 -0.92 -22.25 -13.32
N ARG A 189 -2.20 -22.45 -12.99
CA ARG A 189 -3.32 -21.65 -13.48
C ARG A 189 -3.56 -20.42 -12.61
N LYS A 190 -3.66 -19.25 -13.23
CA LYS A 190 -4.09 -18.02 -12.55
C LYS A 190 -5.55 -18.18 -12.09
N ILE A 191 -5.74 -18.29 -10.79
CA ILE A 191 -7.06 -18.37 -10.15
C ILE A 191 -7.52 -16.94 -9.91
N LYS A 192 -8.72 -16.59 -10.41
CA LYS A 192 -9.22 -15.21 -10.37
C LYS A 192 -9.84 -14.85 -9.03
N ASP A 193 -10.51 -15.79 -8.38
CA ASP A 193 -11.25 -15.59 -7.14
C ASP A 193 -11.47 -16.92 -6.40
N VAL A 194 -11.95 -16.81 -5.16
CA VAL A 194 -12.23 -17.97 -4.28
C VAL A 194 -13.25 -18.92 -4.88
N GLN A 195 -14.24 -18.41 -5.60
CA GLN A 195 -15.28 -19.23 -6.20
C GLN A 195 -14.71 -20.12 -7.31
N ALA A 196 -13.86 -19.56 -8.18
CA ALA A 196 -13.15 -20.31 -9.22
C ALA A 196 -12.19 -21.35 -8.61
N ALA A 197 -11.54 -21.03 -7.47
CA ALA A 197 -10.71 -21.97 -6.73
C ALA A 197 -11.52 -23.16 -6.22
N LEU A 198 -12.65 -22.92 -5.57
CA LEU A 198 -13.54 -23.94 -5.05
C LEU A 198 -14.09 -24.84 -6.17
N GLU A 199 -14.55 -24.25 -7.29
CA GLU A 199 -15.01 -25.04 -8.43
C GLU A 199 -13.93 -25.98 -8.97
N LEU A 200 -12.68 -25.54 -9.06
CA LEU A 200 -11.56 -26.36 -9.50
C LEU A 200 -11.30 -27.51 -8.50
N ILE A 201 -11.32 -27.23 -7.20
CA ILE A 201 -11.15 -28.23 -6.15
C ILE A 201 -12.24 -29.29 -6.24
N TYR A 202 -13.51 -28.90 -6.32
CA TYR A 202 -14.62 -29.84 -6.41
C TYR A 202 -14.61 -30.67 -7.70
N ARG A 203 -14.26 -30.08 -8.85
CA ARG A 203 -14.06 -30.83 -10.10
C ARG A 203 -12.97 -31.88 -10.00
N GLN A 204 -11.82 -31.56 -9.35
CA GLN A 204 -10.72 -32.51 -9.17
C GLN A 204 -11.09 -33.65 -8.19
N THR A 205 -11.87 -33.33 -7.17
CA THR A 205 -12.31 -34.33 -6.17
C THR A 205 -13.35 -35.28 -6.74
N HIS A 206 -14.24 -34.82 -7.64
CA HIS A 206 -15.23 -35.64 -8.31
C HIS A 206 -14.70 -36.43 -9.52
N ALA A 207 -13.57 -35.98 -10.12
CA ALA A 207 -12.93 -36.70 -11.23
C ALA A 207 -12.05 -37.90 -10.75
N LYS A 208 -11.82 -38.06 -9.44
CA LYS A 208 -11.05 -39.16 -8.83
C LYS A 208 -11.94 -40.25 -8.19
N LYS A 209 -13.24 -40.17 -8.38
CA LYS A 209 -14.21 -41.23 -8.05
C LYS A 209 -14.74 -41.87 -9.33
#